data_ecbc85b576dad925f2c531a95cd8479e
#
_entry.id   ecbc85b576dad925f2c531a95cd8479e
#
_cell.length_a   1.000
_cell.length_b   1.000
_cell.length_c   1.000
_cell.angle_alpha   90.00
_cell.angle_beta   90.00
_cell.angle_gamma   90.00
#
_symmetry.space_group_name_H-M   'P 1'
#
loop_
_entity.id
_entity.type
_entity.pdbx_description
1 polymer ?
#
loop_
_entity_poly.entity_id
_entity_poly.type
_entity_poly.pdbx_seq_one_letter_code
_entity_poly.pdbx_strand_id
1 'polypeptide(L)'
;MRPLRYSINVTLDGCFDHREMIADEELHRHAAENLGQADALLFGRVTYEMMEAAWRAPAQTGARPDWMEEWMEPFARTIDAAKKYVVSSTLERVDWNAELVRGDLGQAVGQLKREPGKGLFVGGVKLPQALAELGLIDEYEFVVHPRVAGHGPTLFAGLSKYVDLKLVSSLEFGSGAVAMRYEPW
;
A
#
# COMPACT_ATOMS: atom_id res chain seq x y z
N MET A 1 -15.48 -9.78 -9.56
CA MET A 1 -15.29 -8.79 -8.50
C MET A 1 -13.80 -8.51 -8.40
N ARG A 2 -13.36 -7.23 -8.35
CA ARG A 2 -11.93 -6.87 -8.24
C ARG A 2 -11.39 -7.31 -6.87
N PRO A 3 -10.26 -8.04 -6.80
CA PRO A 3 -9.61 -8.29 -5.52
C PRO A 3 -9.06 -6.98 -4.93
N LEU A 4 -9.12 -6.85 -3.61
CA LEU A 4 -8.46 -5.79 -2.86
C LEU A 4 -7.19 -6.36 -2.24
N ARG A 5 -6.05 -5.84 -2.67
CA ARG A 5 -4.71 -6.25 -2.22
C ARG A 5 -4.12 -5.23 -1.27
N TYR A 6 -3.44 -5.71 -0.26
CA TYR A 6 -2.66 -4.91 0.67
C TYR A 6 -1.22 -5.39 0.71
N SER A 7 -0.26 -4.49 0.55
CA SER A 7 1.15 -4.78 0.78
C SER A 7 1.78 -3.72 1.65
N ILE A 8 2.66 -4.13 2.55
CA ILE A 8 3.39 -3.25 3.45
C ILE A 8 4.75 -3.81 3.83
N ASN A 9 5.72 -2.89 3.96
CA ASN A 9 7.03 -3.19 4.51
C ASN A 9 6.97 -3.18 6.04
N VAL A 10 7.54 -4.20 6.68
CA VAL A 10 7.64 -4.30 8.14
C VAL A 10 9.00 -4.86 8.54
N THR A 11 9.40 -4.58 9.77
CA THR A 11 10.54 -5.25 10.40
C THR A 11 10.12 -6.62 10.95
N LEU A 12 11.08 -7.44 11.37
CA LEU A 12 10.83 -8.76 11.98
C LEU A 12 9.96 -8.68 13.24
N ASP A 13 9.99 -7.57 13.96
CA ASP A 13 9.16 -7.30 15.15
C ASP A 13 7.89 -6.49 14.84
N GLY A 14 7.53 -6.36 13.54
CA GLY A 14 6.27 -5.79 13.10
C GLY A 14 6.20 -4.26 13.07
N CYS A 15 7.32 -3.56 13.21
CA CYS A 15 7.36 -2.10 13.05
C CYS A 15 7.13 -1.75 11.57
N PHE A 16 6.26 -0.78 11.30
CA PHE A 16 5.96 -0.30 9.95
C PHE A 16 6.51 1.10 9.65
N ASP A 17 7.34 1.65 10.50
CA ASP A 17 7.97 2.95 10.24
C ASP A 17 8.87 2.84 9.01
N HIS A 18 8.52 3.56 7.94
CA HIS A 18 9.25 3.49 6.67
C HIS A 18 10.72 3.92 6.78
N ARG A 19 11.10 4.67 7.83
CA ARG A 19 12.48 5.07 8.12
C ARG A 19 13.35 3.90 8.56
N GLU A 20 12.74 2.83 9.04
CA GLU A 20 13.42 1.59 9.45
C GLU A 20 13.61 0.61 8.28
N MET A 21 13.06 0.92 7.11
CA MET A 21 13.15 0.05 5.94
C MET A 21 14.45 0.27 5.18
N ILE A 22 14.96 -0.79 4.56
CA ILE A 22 16.14 -0.74 3.72
C ILE A 22 15.67 -0.44 2.29
N ALA A 23 16.12 0.68 1.73
CA ALA A 23 15.85 0.99 0.33
C ALA A 23 16.69 0.06 -0.57
N ASP A 24 16.03 -0.57 -1.54
CA ASP A 24 16.60 -1.62 -2.39
C ASP A 24 15.91 -1.58 -3.76
N GLU A 25 16.69 -1.70 -4.83
CA GLU A 25 16.17 -1.67 -6.21
C GLU A 25 15.18 -2.82 -6.48
N GLU A 26 15.47 -4.03 -6.00
CA GLU A 26 14.59 -5.19 -6.20
C GLU A 26 13.26 -4.98 -5.49
N LEU A 27 13.28 -4.46 -4.26
CA LEU A 27 12.09 -4.15 -3.48
C LEU A 27 11.23 -3.06 -4.14
N HIS A 28 11.86 -2.01 -4.68
CA HIS A 28 11.13 -0.97 -5.39
C HIS A 28 10.52 -1.47 -6.70
N ARG A 29 11.24 -2.31 -7.46
CA ARG A 29 10.70 -2.96 -8.65
C ARG A 29 9.50 -3.83 -8.29
N HIS A 30 9.60 -4.66 -7.26
CA HIS A 30 8.50 -5.47 -6.75
C HIS A 30 7.29 -4.61 -6.34
N ALA A 31 7.52 -3.50 -5.65
CA ALA A 31 6.45 -2.57 -5.29
C ALA A 31 5.77 -1.94 -6.53
N ALA A 32 6.55 -1.53 -7.53
CA ALA A 32 6.02 -1.00 -8.77
C ALA A 32 5.19 -2.04 -9.55
N GLU A 33 5.65 -3.30 -9.60
CA GLU A 33 4.94 -4.42 -10.21
C GLU A 33 3.62 -4.72 -9.49
N ASN A 34 3.63 -4.71 -8.16
CA ASN A 34 2.42 -4.88 -7.35
C ASN A 34 1.37 -3.79 -7.63
N LEU A 35 1.79 -2.52 -7.67
CA LEU A 35 0.90 -1.42 -8.03
C LEU A 35 0.35 -1.57 -9.46
N GLY A 36 1.19 -2.01 -10.40
CA GLY A 36 0.82 -2.22 -11.80
C GLY A 36 -0.21 -3.35 -12.02
N GLN A 37 -0.41 -4.24 -11.05
CA GLN A 37 -1.43 -5.27 -11.07
C GLN A 37 -2.82 -4.76 -10.70
N ALA A 38 -2.92 -3.55 -10.16
CA ALA A 38 -4.18 -2.91 -9.82
C ALA A 38 -4.52 -1.81 -10.83
N ASP A 39 -5.80 -1.57 -11.04
CA ASP A 39 -6.29 -0.47 -11.86
C ASP A 39 -6.67 0.76 -11.01
N ALA A 40 -6.72 0.62 -9.70
CA ALA A 40 -6.87 1.76 -8.80
C ALA A 40 -6.22 1.51 -7.43
N LEU A 41 -5.81 2.61 -6.81
CA LEU A 41 -5.21 2.66 -5.47
C LEU A 41 -6.20 3.23 -4.47
N LEU A 42 -6.25 2.68 -3.26
CA LEU A 42 -7.01 3.22 -2.13
C LEU A 42 -6.04 3.79 -1.10
N PHE A 43 -6.25 5.05 -0.73
CA PHE A 43 -5.46 5.72 0.29
C PHE A 43 -6.35 6.40 1.32
N GLY A 44 -5.92 6.41 2.58
CA GLY A 44 -6.39 7.38 3.54
C GLY A 44 -5.70 8.73 3.30
N ARG A 45 -6.22 9.80 3.91
CA ARG A 45 -5.70 11.17 3.75
C ARG A 45 -4.17 11.25 3.92
N VAL A 46 -3.64 10.79 5.03
CA VAL A 46 -2.21 10.91 5.36
C VAL A 46 -1.33 10.20 4.32
N THR A 47 -1.71 9.00 3.90
CA THR A 47 -0.98 8.24 2.88
C THR A 47 -1.05 8.94 1.53
N TYR A 48 -2.23 9.47 1.15
CA TYR A 48 -2.39 10.23 -0.09
C TYR A 48 -1.47 11.45 -0.12
N GLU A 49 -1.53 12.30 0.91
CA GLU A 49 -0.70 13.51 1.02
C GLU A 49 0.80 13.19 1.00
N MET A 50 1.21 12.13 1.70
CA MET A 50 2.62 11.69 1.74
C MET A 50 3.09 11.18 0.37
N MET A 51 2.30 10.35 -0.30
CA MET A 51 2.64 9.81 -1.63
C MET A 51 2.63 10.90 -2.69
N GLU A 52 1.68 11.83 -2.64
CA GLU A 52 1.62 12.97 -3.54
C GLU A 52 2.86 13.85 -3.41
N ALA A 53 3.22 14.21 -2.18
CA ALA A 53 4.39 15.04 -1.90
C ALA A 53 5.70 14.39 -2.37
N ALA A 54 5.83 13.07 -2.25
CA ALA A 54 7.04 12.35 -2.62
C ALA A 54 7.15 12.11 -4.14
N TRP A 55 6.06 11.71 -4.81
CA TRP A 55 6.13 11.06 -6.12
C TRP A 55 5.52 11.85 -7.27
N ARG A 56 4.60 12.80 -6.98
CA ARG A 56 3.92 13.56 -8.05
C ARG A 56 4.88 14.39 -8.88
N ALA A 57 5.68 15.24 -8.23
CA ALA A 57 6.62 16.11 -8.95
C ALA A 57 7.71 15.32 -9.71
N PRO A 58 8.38 14.31 -9.11
CA PRO A 58 9.30 13.46 -9.85
C PRO A 58 8.69 12.83 -11.11
N ALA A 59 7.49 12.28 -11.00
CA ALA A 59 6.83 11.62 -12.14
C ALA A 59 6.47 12.59 -13.26
N GLN A 60 5.93 13.77 -12.92
CA GLN A 60 5.37 14.72 -13.89
C GLN A 60 6.43 15.65 -14.51
N THR A 61 7.47 16.00 -13.77
CA THR A 61 8.49 16.98 -14.21
C THR A 61 9.86 16.38 -14.51
N GLY A 62 10.07 15.11 -14.10
CA GLY A 62 11.40 14.49 -14.14
C GLY A 62 12.36 15.04 -13.08
N ALA A 63 11.89 15.88 -12.16
CA ALA A 63 12.70 16.37 -11.05
C ALA A 63 13.13 15.18 -10.17
N ARG A 64 14.40 15.13 -9.83
CA ARG A 64 14.94 14.07 -8.99
C ARG A 64 15.46 14.69 -7.69
N PRO A 65 14.68 14.59 -6.59
CA PRO A 65 15.16 15.01 -5.26
C PRO A 65 16.40 14.20 -4.84
N ASP A 66 17.24 14.74 -3.95
CA ASP A 66 18.50 14.12 -3.51
C ASP A 66 18.35 12.72 -2.92
N TRP A 67 17.17 12.40 -2.38
CA TRP A 67 16.87 11.08 -1.83
C TRP A 67 16.43 10.04 -2.87
N MET A 68 16.10 10.47 -4.11
CA MET A 68 15.53 9.62 -5.14
C MET A 68 16.59 9.10 -6.10
N GLU A 69 16.76 7.79 -6.11
CA GLU A 69 17.61 7.09 -7.06
C GLU A 69 16.90 6.86 -8.41
N GLU A 70 17.65 6.66 -9.48
CA GLU A 70 17.11 6.46 -10.84
C GLU A 70 16.19 5.23 -10.92
N TRP A 71 16.55 4.17 -10.26
CA TRP A 71 15.75 2.94 -10.22
C TRP A 71 14.39 3.07 -9.50
N MET A 72 14.14 4.21 -8.84
CA MET A 72 12.81 4.52 -8.25
C MET A 72 11.83 5.13 -9.24
N GLU A 73 12.28 5.58 -10.42
CA GLU A 73 11.41 6.23 -11.42
C GLU A 73 10.25 5.36 -11.90
N PRO A 74 10.39 4.04 -12.14
CA PRO A 74 9.25 3.20 -12.50
C PRO A 74 8.12 3.23 -11.49
N PHE A 75 8.46 3.23 -10.20
CA PHE A 75 7.47 3.36 -9.13
C PHE A 75 6.76 4.72 -9.17
N ALA A 76 7.52 5.81 -9.33
CA ALA A 76 6.95 7.16 -9.44
C ALA A 76 5.95 7.27 -10.59
N ARG A 77 6.31 6.76 -11.77
CA ARG A 77 5.44 6.75 -12.95
C ARG A 77 4.19 5.88 -12.75
N THR A 78 4.34 4.71 -12.15
CA THR A 78 3.23 3.80 -11.91
C THR A 78 2.20 4.40 -10.94
N ILE A 79 2.67 4.99 -9.83
CA ILE A 79 1.75 5.60 -8.85
C ILE A 79 1.12 6.88 -9.39
N ASP A 80 1.82 7.69 -10.20
CA ASP A 80 1.27 8.89 -10.82
C ASP A 80 0.13 8.54 -11.80
N ALA A 81 0.35 7.56 -12.67
CA ALA A 81 -0.62 7.14 -13.68
C ALA A 81 -1.87 6.46 -13.09
N ALA A 82 -1.73 5.75 -11.97
CA ALA A 82 -2.82 5.00 -11.37
C ALA A 82 -3.98 5.91 -10.91
N LYS A 83 -5.22 5.46 -11.13
CA LYS A 83 -6.41 6.05 -10.51
C LYS A 83 -6.32 5.90 -8.99
N LYS A 84 -6.69 6.92 -8.24
CA LYS A 84 -6.68 6.91 -6.78
C LYS A 84 -8.08 7.16 -6.23
N TYR A 85 -8.45 6.41 -5.20
CA TYR A 85 -9.60 6.67 -4.36
C TYR A 85 -9.10 7.06 -2.98
N VAL A 86 -9.49 8.24 -2.49
CA VAL A 86 -9.00 8.78 -1.22
C VAL A 86 -10.14 8.79 -0.21
N VAL A 87 -10.02 7.91 0.77
CA VAL A 87 -10.99 7.81 1.88
C VAL A 87 -10.69 8.91 2.89
N SER A 88 -11.54 9.91 2.96
CA SER A 88 -11.37 11.03 3.89
C SER A 88 -12.70 11.75 4.16
N SER A 89 -12.93 12.09 5.43
CA SER A 89 -14.02 12.96 5.87
C SER A 89 -13.62 14.44 5.95
N THR A 90 -12.32 14.74 5.90
CA THR A 90 -11.78 16.08 6.16
C THR A 90 -11.20 16.78 4.94
N LEU A 91 -10.71 16.03 3.93
CA LEU A 91 -10.26 16.63 2.68
C LEU A 91 -11.45 17.20 1.90
N GLU A 92 -11.32 18.41 1.43
CA GLU A 92 -12.35 19.05 0.59
C GLU A 92 -12.23 18.63 -0.88
N ARG A 93 -11.00 18.47 -1.37
CA ARG A 93 -10.68 18.14 -2.76
C ARG A 93 -9.40 17.29 -2.87
N VAL A 94 -9.30 16.58 -3.97
CA VAL A 94 -8.10 15.85 -4.44
C VAL A 94 -7.99 16.03 -5.94
N ASP A 95 -6.78 16.02 -6.52
CA ASP A 95 -6.60 16.31 -7.95
C ASP A 95 -5.50 15.46 -8.63
N TRP A 96 -4.76 14.65 -7.88
CA TRP A 96 -3.70 13.79 -8.42
C TRP A 96 -4.28 12.48 -8.99
N ASN A 97 -5.00 12.56 -10.13
CA ASN A 97 -5.80 11.46 -10.69
C ASN A 97 -6.61 10.75 -9.60
N ALA A 98 -7.25 11.52 -8.74
CA ALA A 98 -7.85 11.05 -7.51
C ALA A 98 -9.32 11.45 -7.38
N GLU A 99 -10.06 10.66 -6.61
CA GLU A 99 -11.47 10.87 -6.29
C GLU A 99 -11.69 10.65 -4.79
N LEU A 100 -12.48 11.54 -4.17
CA LEU A 100 -12.82 11.41 -2.75
C LEU A 100 -13.89 10.34 -2.54
N VAL A 101 -13.64 9.47 -1.57
CA VAL A 101 -14.58 8.47 -1.09
C VAL A 101 -15.05 8.89 0.30
N ARG A 102 -16.37 9.03 0.47
CA ARG A 102 -17.03 9.46 1.70
C ARG A 102 -18.13 8.48 2.10
N GLY A 103 -18.63 8.62 3.32
CA GLY A 103 -19.73 7.82 3.84
C GLY A 103 -19.25 6.52 4.49
N ASP A 104 -20.08 5.48 4.43
CA ASP A 104 -19.78 4.17 5.00
C ASP A 104 -18.66 3.47 4.21
N LEU A 105 -17.58 3.14 4.92
CA LEU A 105 -16.39 2.55 4.31
C LEU A 105 -16.68 1.18 3.66
N GLY A 106 -17.45 0.34 4.36
CA GLY A 106 -17.76 -1.00 3.88
C GLY A 106 -18.60 -0.98 2.60
N GLN A 107 -19.60 -0.10 2.55
CA GLN A 107 -20.44 0.07 1.36
C GLN A 107 -19.64 0.64 0.18
N ALA A 108 -18.87 1.70 0.42
CA ALA A 108 -18.08 2.37 -0.62
C ALA A 108 -17.04 1.42 -1.25
N VAL A 109 -16.23 0.76 -0.43
CA VAL A 109 -15.21 -0.17 -0.93
C VAL A 109 -15.85 -1.42 -1.53
N GLY A 110 -16.93 -1.92 -0.94
CA GLY A 110 -17.72 -3.02 -1.52
C GLY A 110 -18.28 -2.68 -2.92
N GLN A 111 -18.66 -1.43 -3.15
CA GLN A 111 -19.09 -0.97 -4.48
C GLN A 111 -17.92 -0.93 -5.47
N LEU A 112 -16.78 -0.36 -5.07
CA LEU A 112 -15.57 -0.34 -5.90
C LEU A 112 -15.12 -1.77 -6.28
N LYS A 113 -15.20 -2.72 -5.37
CA LYS A 113 -14.88 -4.14 -5.65
C LYS A 113 -15.81 -4.79 -6.68
N ARG A 114 -17.05 -4.35 -6.80
CA ARG A 114 -18.02 -4.86 -7.78
C ARG A 114 -17.80 -4.33 -9.19
N GLU A 115 -17.09 -3.24 -9.36
CA GLU A 115 -16.76 -2.72 -10.69
C GLU A 115 -15.85 -3.68 -11.46
N PRO A 116 -15.91 -3.71 -12.80
CA PRO A 116 -14.96 -4.48 -13.60
C PRO A 116 -13.55 -3.91 -13.49
N GLY A 117 -12.54 -4.78 -13.53
CA GLY A 117 -11.14 -4.37 -13.49
C GLY A 117 -10.23 -5.48 -12.98
N LYS A 118 -8.92 -5.19 -12.95
CA LYS A 118 -7.87 -6.14 -12.53
C LYS A 118 -7.79 -6.30 -11.02
N GLY A 119 -7.99 -5.21 -10.28
CA GLY A 119 -7.89 -5.20 -8.83
C GLY A 119 -7.76 -3.81 -8.25
N LEU A 120 -7.89 -3.75 -6.94
CA LEU A 120 -7.63 -2.58 -6.12
C LEU A 120 -6.40 -2.84 -5.25
N PHE A 121 -5.62 -1.81 -4.98
CA PHE A 121 -4.49 -1.89 -4.07
C PHE A 121 -4.66 -0.85 -2.96
N VAL A 122 -4.59 -1.27 -1.70
CA VAL A 122 -4.69 -0.34 -0.57
C VAL A 122 -3.32 -0.12 0.06
N GLY A 123 -2.99 1.14 0.29
CA GLY A 123 -1.75 1.56 0.95
C GLY A 123 -1.99 2.22 2.31
N GLY A 124 -0.91 2.30 3.09
CA GLY A 124 -0.92 2.90 4.42
C GLY A 124 -1.20 1.90 5.53
N VAL A 125 -1.72 2.38 6.66
CA VAL A 125 -1.88 1.56 7.88
C VAL A 125 -3.30 1.60 8.43
N LYS A 126 -3.84 2.79 8.73
CA LYS A 126 -5.16 2.91 9.36
C LYS A 126 -6.31 2.45 8.48
N LEU A 127 -6.25 2.79 7.18
CA LEU A 127 -7.28 2.35 6.24
C LEU A 127 -7.25 0.82 6.04
N PRO A 128 -6.09 0.17 5.78
CA PRO A 128 -6.03 -1.29 5.74
C PRO A 128 -6.48 -1.97 7.02
N GLN A 129 -6.17 -1.41 8.20
CA GLN A 129 -6.65 -1.95 9.47
C GLN A 129 -8.20 -1.94 9.54
N ALA A 130 -8.84 -0.82 9.18
CA ALA A 130 -10.30 -0.74 9.14
C ALA A 130 -10.91 -1.70 8.11
N LEU A 131 -10.26 -1.88 6.95
CA LEU A 131 -10.71 -2.83 5.93
C LEU A 131 -10.51 -4.30 6.34
N ALA A 132 -9.47 -4.61 7.10
CA ALA A 132 -9.25 -5.92 7.70
C ALA A 132 -10.35 -6.26 8.73
N GLU A 133 -10.72 -5.31 9.60
CA GLU A 133 -11.86 -5.45 10.52
C GLU A 133 -13.18 -5.78 9.81
N LEU A 134 -13.38 -5.21 8.61
CA LEU A 134 -14.55 -5.45 7.78
C LEU A 134 -14.44 -6.72 6.91
N GLY A 135 -13.29 -7.41 6.90
CA GLY A 135 -13.07 -8.58 6.06
C GLY A 135 -13.08 -8.27 4.56
N LEU A 136 -12.63 -7.09 4.17
CA LEU A 136 -12.68 -6.62 2.78
C LEU A 136 -11.37 -6.81 2.00
N ILE A 137 -10.27 -7.14 2.67
CA ILE A 137 -8.97 -7.40 2.02
C ILE A 137 -8.94 -8.86 1.57
N ASP A 138 -8.68 -9.09 0.29
CA ASP A 138 -8.62 -10.43 -0.32
C ASP A 138 -7.21 -11.01 -0.33
N GLU A 139 -6.19 -10.15 -0.43
CA GLU A 139 -4.77 -10.56 -0.42
C GLU A 139 -3.95 -9.65 0.49
N TYR A 140 -3.12 -10.26 1.33
CA TYR A 140 -2.16 -9.57 2.19
C TYR A 140 -0.75 -9.92 1.75
N GLU A 141 0.12 -8.94 1.64
CA GLU A 141 1.54 -9.14 1.45
C GLU A 141 2.33 -8.39 2.51
N PHE A 142 3.16 -9.11 3.24
CA PHE A 142 4.10 -8.53 4.18
C PHE A 142 5.51 -8.68 3.62
N VAL A 143 6.15 -7.54 3.35
CA VAL A 143 7.56 -7.48 2.97
C VAL A 143 8.37 -7.30 4.24
N VAL A 144 8.88 -8.41 4.76
CA VAL A 144 9.58 -8.46 6.05
C VAL A 144 11.07 -8.19 5.83
N HIS A 145 11.54 -7.07 6.37
CA HIS A 145 12.95 -6.70 6.32
C HIS A 145 13.76 -7.45 7.40
N PRO A 146 15.01 -7.84 7.11
CA PRO A 146 15.88 -8.55 8.04
C PRO A 146 16.42 -7.61 9.14
N ARG A 147 15.52 -6.98 9.88
CA ARG A 147 15.80 -5.99 10.92
C ARG A 147 14.83 -6.14 12.08
N VAL A 148 15.33 -5.97 13.28
CA VAL A 148 14.54 -5.76 14.51
C VAL A 148 14.68 -4.30 14.90
N ALA A 149 13.57 -3.56 14.91
CA ALA A 149 13.57 -2.14 15.27
C ALA A 149 13.64 -1.93 16.78
N GLY A 150 12.95 -2.76 17.55
CA GLY A 150 12.88 -2.64 19.00
C GLY A 150 12.04 -1.46 19.51
N HIS A 151 11.47 -0.69 18.60
CA HIS A 151 10.66 0.50 18.88
C HIS A 151 9.73 0.80 17.69
N GLY A 152 8.94 1.86 17.81
CA GLY A 152 8.05 2.33 16.75
C GLY A 152 6.68 1.66 16.76
N PRO A 153 5.82 2.03 15.81
CA PRO A 153 4.45 1.54 15.75
C PRO A 153 4.39 0.12 15.21
N THR A 154 3.54 -0.71 15.81
CA THR A 154 3.30 -2.10 15.41
C THR A 154 2.09 -2.21 14.48
N LEU A 155 2.28 -2.95 13.39
CA LEU A 155 1.23 -3.18 12.39
C LEU A 155 0.06 -3.94 13.03
N PHE A 156 -1.16 -3.54 12.67
CA PHE A 156 -2.42 -4.11 13.16
C PHE A 156 -2.62 -4.13 14.69
N ALA A 157 -1.86 -3.33 15.42
CA ALA A 157 -2.10 -3.15 16.85
C ALA A 157 -3.54 -2.65 17.09
N GLY A 158 -4.31 -3.41 17.89
CA GLY A 158 -5.69 -3.07 18.23
C GLY A 158 -6.76 -3.63 17.30
N LEU A 159 -6.45 -4.60 16.44
CA LEU A 159 -7.50 -5.39 15.79
C LEU A 159 -8.39 -6.07 16.83
N SER A 160 -9.70 -6.00 16.66
CA SER A 160 -10.69 -6.56 17.59
C SER A 160 -10.85 -8.07 17.46
N LYS A 161 -10.46 -8.64 16.35
CA LYS A 161 -10.56 -10.08 16.04
C LYS A 161 -9.34 -10.55 15.23
N TYR A 162 -9.07 -11.85 15.29
CA TYR A 162 -8.05 -12.47 14.43
C TYR A 162 -8.48 -12.44 12.96
N VAL A 163 -7.47 -12.35 12.09
CA VAL A 163 -7.62 -12.60 10.65
C VAL A 163 -6.74 -13.81 10.35
N ASP A 164 -7.35 -14.98 10.17
CA ASP A 164 -6.63 -16.19 9.83
C ASP A 164 -6.23 -16.14 8.36
N LEU A 165 -4.93 -16.40 8.10
CA LEU A 165 -4.33 -16.24 6.80
C LEU A 165 -3.65 -17.54 6.35
N LYS A 166 -3.83 -17.87 5.08
CA LYS A 166 -3.16 -18.98 4.40
C LYS A 166 -2.04 -18.45 3.53
N LEU A 167 -0.81 -18.94 3.73
CA LEU A 167 0.33 -18.59 2.86
C LEU A 167 0.09 -19.10 1.43
N VAL A 168 0.21 -18.19 0.47
CA VAL A 168 0.07 -18.48 -0.98
C VAL A 168 1.44 -18.56 -1.65
N SER A 169 2.32 -17.61 -1.36
CA SER A 169 3.66 -17.55 -1.93
C SER A 169 4.63 -16.78 -1.03
N SER A 170 5.92 -17.03 -1.25
CA SER A 170 7.01 -16.24 -0.67
C SER A 170 8.06 -15.94 -1.74
N LEU A 171 8.67 -14.77 -1.65
CA LEU A 171 9.75 -14.32 -2.53
C LEU A 171 10.85 -13.72 -1.66
N GLU A 172 12.06 -14.28 -1.76
CA GLU A 172 13.24 -13.78 -1.08
C GLU A 172 14.01 -12.82 -2.00
N PHE A 173 14.46 -11.69 -1.47
CA PHE A 173 15.25 -10.69 -2.17
C PHE A 173 16.72 -10.79 -1.78
N GLY A 174 17.61 -10.30 -2.63
CA GLY A 174 19.05 -10.30 -2.39
C GLY A 174 19.48 -9.56 -1.11
N SER A 175 18.68 -8.61 -0.63
CA SER A 175 18.86 -7.94 0.66
C SER A 175 18.54 -8.81 1.89
N GLY A 176 17.97 -9.99 1.70
CA GLY A 176 17.44 -10.85 2.77
C GLY A 176 16.03 -10.47 3.23
N ALA A 177 15.40 -9.47 2.61
CA ALA A 177 13.98 -9.23 2.83
C ALA A 177 13.14 -10.34 2.17
N VAL A 178 11.96 -10.62 2.73
CA VAL A 178 11.06 -11.66 2.22
C VAL A 178 9.66 -11.08 2.06
N ALA A 179 9.12 -11.12 0.85
CA ALA A 179 7.71 -10.84 0.60
C ALA A 179 6.90 -12.13 0.79
N MET A 180 5.96 -12.11 1.72
CA MET A 180 5.06 -13.23 2.00
C MET A 180 3.64 -12.82 1.66
N ARG A 181 3.01 -13.54 0.72
CA ARG A 181 1.64 -13.31 0.29
C ARG A 181 0.69 -14.32 0.91
N TYR A 182 -0.42 -13.81 1.40
CA TYR A 182 -1.45 -14.58 2.08
C TYR A 182 -2.84 -14.23 1.55
N GLU A 183 -3.75 -15.18 1.70
CA GLU A 183 -5.19 -14.99 1.51
C GLU A 183 -5.92 -15.33 2.81
N PRO A 184 -7.05 -14.65 3.14
CA PRO A 184 -7.91 -15.07 4.24
C PRO A 184 -8.42 -16.51 4.03
N TRP A 185 -8.58 -17.24 5.14
CA TRP A 185 -9.20 -18.58 5.13
C TRP A 185 -10.68 -18.50 4.76
#